data_fa4131fd2b4bb45dce2b566ea8f1b6e5
#
_entry.id   fa4131fd2b4bb45dce2b566ea8f1b6e5
#
_cell.length_a   1.000
_cell.length_b   1.000
_cell.length_c   1.000
_cell.angle_alpha   90.00
_cell.angle_beta   90.00
_cell.angle_gamma   90.00
#
_symmetry.space_group_name_H-M   'P 1'
#
loop_
_entity.id
_entity.type
_entity.pdbx_description
1 polymer ?
#
loop_
_entity_poly.entity_id
_entity_poly.type
_entity_poly.pdbx_seq_one_letter_code
_entity_poly.pdbx_strand_id
1 'polypeptide(L)'
;MISKGTVLALNRRRNMAVVEVDSGAFSVMGWLRGDGPEFNDVVRGHLDVPGSQHMYNETRCEWFSAYMRACGCSFNDAVRETG
;
A
#
# COMPACT_ATOMS: atom_id res chain seq x y z
N MET A 1 10.56 -10.44 -0.99
CA MET A 1 10.42 -10.39 -2.47
C MET A 1 9.74 -9.10 -2.88
N ILE A 2 10.20 -8.47 -3.94
CA ILE A 2 9.59 -7.25 -4.44
C ILE A 2 8.39 -7.61 -5.30
N SER A 3 7.26 -6.98 -5.01
CA SER A 3 6.00 -7.21 -5.71
C SER A 3 5.43 -5.89 -6.21
N LYS A 4 4.49 -5.98 -7.15
CA LYS A 4 3.71 -4.83 -7.58
C LYS A 4 2.32 -4.94 -7.02
N GLY A 5 1.70 -3.80 -6.82
CA GLY A 5 0.31 -3.76 -6.39
C GLY A 5 -0.36 -2.49 -6.87
N THR A 6 -1.68 -2.51 -6.90
CA THR A 6 -2.50 -1.38 -7.32
C THR A 6 -3.29 -0.87 -6.12
N VAL A 7 -3.29 0.44 -5.94
CA VAL A 7 -4.02 1.07 -4.84
C VAL A 7 -5.51 1.05 -5.18
N LEU A 8 -6.29 0.34 -4.37
CA LEU A 8 -7.73 0.17 -4.60
C LEU A 8 -8.59 1.01 -3.67
N ALA A 9 -8.08 1.41 -2.51
CA ALA A 9 -8.85 2.20 -1.56
C ALA A 9 -7.90 3.07 -0.76
N LEU A 10 -8.38 4.22 -0.32
CA LEU A 10 -7.59 5.18 0.43
C LEU A 10 -8.39 5.70 1.61
N ASN A 11 -7.70 5.90 2.74
CA ASN A 11 -8.23 6.66 3.86
C ASN A 11 -7.24 7.77 4.15
N ARG A 12 -7.50 8.96 3.61
CA ARG A 12 -6.58 10.07 3.72
C ARG A 12 -6.52 10.66 5.12
N ARG A 13 -7.56 10.45 5.90
CA ARG A 13 -7.55 10.93 7.30
C ARG A 13 -6.52 10.18 8.13
N ARG A 14 -6.29 8.92 7.80
CA ARG A 14 -5.35 8.08 8.53
C ARG A 14 -4.07 7.81 7.73
N ASN A 15 -3.98 8.33 6.51
CA ASN A 15 -2.85 8.08 5.61
C ASN A 15 -2.62 6.59 5.41
N MET A 16 -3.67 5.89 5.02
CA MET A 16 -3.64 4.45 4.79
C MET A 16 -4.24 4.09 3.46
N ALA A 17 -3.78 3.01 2.87
CA ALA A 17 -4.25 2.54 1.58
C ALA A 17 -4.34 1.03 1.57
N VAL A 18 -5.31 0.51 0.83
CA VAL A 18 -5.42 -0.91 0.51
C VAL A 18 -4.81 -1.13 -0.86
N VAL A 19 -3.88 -2.06 -0.95
CA VAL A 19 -3.18 -2.38 -2.18
C VAL A 19 -3.48 -3.82 -2.55
N GLU A 20 -3.95 -4.02 -3.77
CA GLU A 20 -4.10 -5.37 -4.33
C GLU A 20 -2.76 -5.79 -4.91
N VAL A 21 -2.17 -6.80 -4.30
CA VAL A 21 -0.86 -7.31 -4.72
C VAL A 21 -1.06 -8.23 -5.92
N ASP A 22 -0.07 -8.32 -6.78
CA ASP A 22 -0.15 -9.12 -8.00
C ASP A 22 -0.34 -10.62 -7.72
N SER A 23 -0.08 -11.07 -6.50
CA SER A 23 -0.37 -12.44 -6.08
C SER A 23 -1.86 -12.69 -5.81
N GLY A 24 -2.67 -11.64 -5.78
CA GLY A 24 -4.09 -11.73 -5.47
C GLY A 24 -4.44 -11.41 -4.04
N ALA A 25 -3.46 -11.29 -3.15
CA ALA A 25 -3.69 -10.91 -1.77
C ALA A 25 -3.79 -9.38 -1.64
N PHE A 26 -4.28 -8.92 -0.50
CA PHE A 26 -4.39 -7.50 -0.22
C PHE A 26 -3.47 -7.13 0.93
N SER A 27 -2.91 -5.94 0.87
CA SER A 27 -2.05 -5.43 1.92
C SER A 27 -2.50 -4.02 2.29
N VAL A 28 -2.20 -3.62 3.53
CA VAL A 28 -2.51 -2.29 4.02
C VAL A 28 -1.20 -1.57 4.27
N MET A 29 -1.03 -0.41 3.63
CA MET A 29 0.15 0.42 3.85
C MET A 29 -0.26 1.76 4.42
N GLY A 30 0.66 2.38 5.16
CA GLY A 30 0.49 3.72 5.67
C GLY A 30 1.70 4.57 5.33
N TRP A 31 1.56 5.89 5.46
CA TRP A 31 2.67 6.82 5.26
C TRP A 31 2.54 7.97 6.25
N LEU A 32 3.68 8.56 6.61
CA LEU A 32 3.71 9.61 7.62
C LEU A 32 3.82 11.00 7.02
N ARG A 33 4.34 11.11 5.82
CA ARG A 33 4.60 12.41 5.19
C ARG A 33 4.13 12.41 3.76
N GLY A 34 3.77 13.59 3.27
CA GLY A 34 3.39 13.77 1.90
C GLY A 34 1.99 13.25 1.63
N ASP A 35 1.62 13.27 0.39
CA ASP A 35 0.27 12.89 -0.04
C ASP A 35 0.09 11.39 -0.20
N GLY A 36 1.19 10.65 -0.24
CA GLY A 36 1.15 9.23 -0.47
C GLY A 36 0.65 8.89 -1.87
N PRO A 37 0.30 7.61 -2.11
CA PRO A 37 -0.20 7.21 -3.40
C PRO A 37 -1.64 7.65 -3.61
N GLU A 38 -2.06 7.66 -4.86
CA GLU A 38 -3.43 7.95 -5.26
C GLU A 38 -4.14 6.66 -5.65
N PHE A 39 -5.45 6.73 -5.77
CA PHE A 39 -6.26 5.62 -6.25
C PHE A 39 -5.77 5.19 -7.64
N ASN A 40 -5.64 3.89 -7.85
CA ASN A 40 -5.15 3.27 -9.08
C ASN A 40 -3.65 3.42 -9.33
N ASP A 41 -2.91 4.04 -8.43
CA ASP A 41 -1.46 4.08 -8.58
C ASP A 41 -0.89 2.67 -8.44
N VAL A 42 0.13 2.37 -9.25
CA VAL A 42 0.86 1.11 -9.16
C VAL A 42 2.11 1.36 -8.32
N VAL A 43 2.24 0.59 -7.25
CA VAL A 43 3.37 0.71 -6.34
C VAL A 43 4.17 -0.58 -6.34
N ARG A 44 5.46 -0.46 -6.05
CA ARG A 44 6.37 -1.60 -6.03
C ARG A 44 7.19 -1.57 -4.75
N GLY A 45 7.33 -2.72 -4.12
CA GLY A 45 8.13 -2.88 -2.91
C GLY A 45 7.86 -4.22 -2.27
N HIS A 46 8.28 -4.36 -1.02
CA HIS A 46 8.05 -5.59 -0.26
C HIS A 46 6.65 -5.54 0.35
N LEU A 47 5.65 -5.77 -0.49
CA LEU A 47 4.24 -5.66 -0.10
C LEU A 47 3.79 -6.83 0.80
N ASP A 48 4.64 -7.84 0.95
CA ASP A 48 4.35 -9.02 1.75
C ASP A 48 5.09 -9.03 3.10
N VAL A 49 5.82 -7.97 3.42
CA VAL A 49 6.63 -7.89 4.64
C VAL A 49 6.17 -6.72 5.49
N PRO A 50 5.75 -6.95 6.75
CA PRO A 50 5.40 -5.84 7.65
C PRO A 50 6.61 -4.97 7.96
N GLY A 51 6.34 -3.70 8.28
CA GLY A 51 7.38 -2.77 8.70
C GLY A 51 7.59 -1.64 7.74
N SER A 52 8.55 -0.78 8.08
CA SER A 52 8.84 0.42 7.30
C SER A 52 9.76 0.10 6.15
N GLN A 53 9.52 0.75 5.02
CA GLN A 53 10.35 0.55 3.84
C GLN A 53 10.17 1.69 2.85
N HIS A 54 11.11 1.79 1.90
CA HIS A 54 10.97 2.68 0.76
C HIS A 54 10.24 1.94 -0.35
N MET A 55 9.23 2.61 -0.91
CA MET A 55 8.42 2.07 -1.98
C MET A 55 8.54 2.95 -3.20
N TYR A 56 8.36 2.37 -4.37
CA TYR A 56 8.40 3.11 -5.61
C TYR A 56 6.99 3.17 -6.22
N ASN A 57 6.53 4.39 -6.50
CA ASN A 57 5.25 4.60 -7.18
C ASN A 57 5.53 4.67 -8.68
N GLU A 58 5.21 3.62 -9.42
CA GLU A 58 5.48 3.53 -10.84
C GLU A 58 4.64 4.50 -11.66
N THR A 59 3.41 4.74 -11.22
CA THR A 59 2.51 5.65 -11.94
C THR A 59 3.04 7.07 -11.92
N ARG A 60 3.62 7.48 -10.80
CA ARG A 60 4.10 8.85 -10.60
C ARG A 60 5.61 8.96 -10.73
N CYS A 61 6.29 7.85 -10.89
CA CYS A 61 7.76 7.80 -11.04
C CYS A 61 8.48 8.44 -9.86
N GLU A 62 8.04 8.11 -8.63
CA GLU A 62 8.67 8.69 -7.45
C GLU A 62 8.73 7.69 -6.31
N TRP A 63 9.74 7.86 -5.46
CA TRP A 63 9.91 7.05 -4.24
C TRP A 63 9.18 7.71 -3.09
N PHE A 64 8.69 6.88 -2.18
CA PHE A 64 8.08 7.38 -0.95
C PHE A 64 8.35 6.39 0.18
N SER A 65 8.31 6.90 1.41
CA SER A 65 8.46 6.06 2.60
C SER A 65 7.09 5.60 3.06
N ALA A 66 6.98 4.32 3.32
CA ALA A 66 5.73 3.72 3.77
C ALA A 66 6.02 2.67 4.82
N TYR A 67 4.98 2.25 5.52
CA TYR A 67 5.08 1.09 6.40
C TYR A 67 3.91 0.16 6.10
N MET A 68 4.21 -1.14 6.12
CA MET A 68 3.20 -2.16 5.86
C MET A 68 2.57 -2.55 7.19
N ARG A 69 1.27 -2.31 7.33
CA ARG A 69 0.55 -2.61 8.56
C ARG A 69 0.00 -4.03 8.57
N ALA A 70 -0.46 -4.50 7.42
CA ALA A 70 -1.02 -5.84 7.31
C ALA A 70 -0.74 -6.36 5.91
N CYS A 71 -0.48 -7.65 5.81
CA CYS A 71 -0.14 -8.30 4.55
C CYS A 71 -0.94 -9.60 4.43
N GLY A 72 -1.23 -10.02 3.20
CA GLY A 72 -1.92 -11.28 2.97
C GLY A 72 -3.35 -11.30 3.47
N CYS A 73 -4.03 -10.14 3.44
CA CYS A 73 -5.39 -10.02 3.93
C CYS A 73 -6.42 -10.28 2.84
N SER A 74 -7.67 -10.56 3.24
CA SER A 74 -8.80 -10.43 2.33
C SER A 74 -9.10 -8.94 2.13
N PHE A 75 -9.85 -8.61 1.08
CA PHE A 75 -10.22 -7.22 0.83
C PHE A 75 -11.00 -6.62 2.01
N ASN A 76 -11.95 -7.38 2.56
CA ASN A 76 -12.75 -6.89 3.67
C ASN A 76 -11.91 -6.60 4.91
N ASP A 77 -10.97 -7.49 5.22
CA ASP A 77 -10.08 -7.27 6.36
C ASP A 77 -9.17 -6.08 6.13
N ALA A 78 -8.67 -5.92 4.91
CA ALA A 78 -7.80 -4.79 4.58
C ALA A 78 -8.55 -3.46 4.71
N VAL A 79 -9.78 -3.39 4.21
CA VAL A 79 -10.60 -2.18 4.32
C VAL A 79 -10.88 -1.85 5.79
N ARG A 80 -11.17 -2.87 6.58
CA ARG A 80 -11.42 -2.69 8.01
C ARG A 80 -10.21 -2.13 8.73
N GLU A 81 -9.01 -2.57 8.34
CA GLU A 81 -7.77 -2.10 8.94
C GLU A 81 -7.53 -0.62 8.66
N THR A 82 -7.97 -0.12 7.52
CA THR A 82 -7.80 1.30 7.17
C THR A 82 -8.79 2.22 7.85
N GLY A 83 -9.82 1.65 8.36
CA GLY A 83 -10.86 2.43 8.86
C GLY A 83 -11.56 2.65 9.81
#